data_db5ef98a6f7cc0a5bb6d827e994a0c1b
#
_entry.id   db5ef98a6f7cc0a5bb6d827e994a0c1b
#
_cell.length_a   1.000
_cell.length_b   1.000
_cell.length_c   1.000
_cell.angle_alpha   90.00
_cell.angle_beta   90.00
_cell.angle_gamma   90.00
#
_symmetry.space_group_name_H-M   'P 1'
#
loop_
_entity.id
_entity.type
_entity.pdbx_description
1 polymer ?
#
loop_
_entity_poly.entity_id
_entity_poly.type
_entity_poly.pdbx_seq_one_letter_code
_entity_poly.pdbx_strand_id
1 'polypeptide(L)'
;MNSFSQYKLIITSAILFTIFYNFSFFNNLLNTYPFEGMNIVYICSIGILLTCLAIFLFTLLSSKYTTKALLITVVFISAFTAYFTDTYPVIIDDEMIRNTLQTNLEESADLFSIKLIAYIFLLAILPSYFIYKIKIEYKPFKQEV
;
A
#
# COMPACT_ATOMS: atom_id res chain seq x y z
N MET A 1 19.37 -8.09 17.16
CA MET A 1 18.51 -7.74 16.00
C MET A 1 17.31 -8.66 16.10
N ASN A 2 16.14 -8.07 16.45
CA ASN A 2 14.95 -8.89 16.70
C ASN A 2 14.52 -9.60 15.41
N SER A 3 14.35 -10.92 15.49
CA SER A 3 13.76 -11.70 14.41
C SER A 3 12.25 -11.47 14.40
N PHE A 4 11.68 -11.29 13.21
CA PHE A 4 10.26 -11.12 13.01
C PHE A 4 9.66 -12.39 12.43
N SER A 5 8.55 -12.86 13.00
CA SER A 5 7.75 -13.90 12.37
C SER A 5 7.17 -13.41 11.05
N GLN A 6 7.06 -14.27 10.05
CA GLN A 6 6.47 -13.95 8.75
C GLN A 6 5.07 -13.33 8.90
N TYR A 7 4.23 -13.88 9.77
CA TYR A 7 2.87 -13.37 9.99
C TYR A 7 2.85 -11.98 10.61
N LYS A 8 3.74 -11.70 11.57
CA LYS A 8 3.86 -10.36 12.14
C LYS A 8 4.27 -9.34 11.09
N LEU A 9 5.19 -9.71 10.20
CA LEU A 9 5.61 -8.83 9.09
C LEU A 9 4.43 -8.57 8.14
N ILE A 10 3.68 -9.59 7.75
CA ILE A 10 2.50 -9.47 6.87
C ILE A 10 1.45 -8.57 7.52
N ILE A 11 1.08 -8.82 8.77
CA ILE A 11 0.07 -8.03 9.49
C ILE A 11 0.50 -6.56 9.61
N THR A 12 1.74 -6.33 10.04
CA THR A 12 2.26 -4.96 10.16
C THR A 12 2.28 -4.24 8.81
N SER A 13 2.72 -4.94 7.74
CA SER A 13 2.73 -4.39 6.39
C SER A 13 1.31 -4.09 5.88
N ALA A 14 0.33 -4.94 6.17
CA ALA A 14 -1.06 -4.73 5.78
C ALA A 14 -1.68 -3.52 6.48
N ILE A 15 -1.42 -3.34 7.78
CA ILE A 15 -1.88 -2.17 8.55
C ILE A 15 -1.27 -0.89 7.98
N LEU A 16 0.06 -0.88 7.77
CA LEU A 16 0.74 0.27 7.20
C LEU A 16 0.25 0.56 5.77
N PHE A 17 0.01 -0.48 4.97
CA PHE A 17 -0.56 -0.36 3.64
C PHE A 17 -1.95 0.32 3.68
N THR A 18 -2.83 -0.11 4.55
CA THR A 18 -4.17 0.47 4.68
C THR A 18 -4.12 1.95 5.07
N ILE A 19 -3.20 2.34 5.96
CA ILE A 19 -3.10 3.71 6.48
C ILE A 19 -2.42 4.64 5.47
N PHE A 20 -1.26 4.26 4.91
CA PHE A 20 -0.40 5.18 4.17
C PHE A 20 -0.65 5.19 2.65
N TYR A 21 -1.21 4.12 2.08
CA TYR A 21 -1.41 4.04 0.62
C TYR A 21 -2.87 4.20 0.18
N ASN A 22 -3.78 4.44 1.14
CA ASN A 22 -5.20 4.64 0.86
C ASN A 22 -5.70 6.01 1.36
N PHE A 23 -4.80 7.00 1.41
CA PHE A 23 -5.14 8.34 1.93
C PHE A 23 -6.29 9.00 1.16
N SER A 24 -6.20 9.07 -0.17
CA SER A 24 -7.27 9.62 -1.02
C SER A 24 -8.60 8.89 -0.84
N PHE A 25 -8.55 7.55 -0.74
CA PHE A 25 -9.75 6.75 -0.52
C PHE A 25 -10.45 7.13 0.79
N PHE A 26 -9.71 7.20 1.91
CA PHE A 26 -10.30 7.58 3.20
C PHE A 26 -10.70 9.05 3.23
N ASN A 27 -9.98 9.94 2.56
CA ASN A 27 -10.36 11.34 2.45
C ASN A 27 -11.70 11.52 1.70
N ASN A 28 -11.88 10.83 0.57
CA ASN A 28 -13.13 10.84 -0.17
C ASN A 28 -14.28 10.20 0.63
N LEU A 29 -13.98 9.13 1.37
CA LEU A 29 -14.95 8.50 2.25
C LEU A 29 -15.42 9.45 3.36
N LEU A 30 -14.51 10.19 3.99
CA LEU A 30 -14.82 11.18 5.03
C LEU A 30 -15.57 12.40 4.49
N ASN A 31 -15.31 12.79 3.24
CA ASN A 31 -16.08 13.87 2.58
C ASN A 31 -17.52 13.45 2.31
N THR A 32 -17.77 12.18 2.05
CA THR A 32 -19.11 11.63 1.79
C THR A 32 -19.85 11.28 3.08
N TYR A 33 -19.12 10.73 4.05
CA TYR A 33 -19.63 10.30 5.35
C TYR A 33 -18.85 11.01 6.46
N PRO A 34 -19.37 12.14 6.99
CA PRO A 34 -18.72 12.86 8.10
C PRO A 34 -18.44 11.94 9.28
N PHE A 35 -17.32 12.19 9.97
CA PHE A 35 -16.85 11.34 11.08
C PHE A 35 -17.69 11.57 12.35
N GLU A 36 -18.99 11.21 12.29
CA GLU A 36 -19.98 11.44 13.34
C GLU A 36 -20.92 10.23 13.47
N GLY A 37 -21.40 9.99 14.69
CA GLY A 37 -22.42 8.98 15.00
C GLY A 37 -22.13 7.58 14.42
N MET A 38 -23.07 7.02 13.68
CA MET A 38 -22.95 5.69 13.05
C MET A 38 -21.90 5.64 11.91
N ASN A 39 -21.57 6.78 11.32
CA ASN A 39 -20.57 6.82 10.25
C ASN A 39 -19.18 6.40 10.77
N ILE A 40 -18.86 6.66 12.03
CA ILE A 40 -17.61 6.22 12.66
C ILE A 40 -17.48 4.69 12.57
N VAL A 41 -18.54 3.97 12.96
CA VAL A 41 -18.55 2.50 12.91
C VAL A 41 -18.40 2.01 11.47
N TYR A 42 -19.08 2.66 10.53
CA TYR A 42 -18.99 2.35 9.10
C TYR A 42 -17.57 2.54 8.56
N ILE A 43 -16.96 3.69 8.80
CA ILE A 43 -15.59 4.00 8.33
C ILE A 43 -14.57 3.04 8.95
N CYS A 44 -14.68 2.77 10.26
CA CYS A 44 -13.80 1.80 10.94
C CYS A 44 -13.98 0.39 10.36
N SER A 45 -15.23 -0.04 10.07
CA SER A 45 -15.48 -1.35 9.48
C SER A 45 -14.85 -1.51 8.09
N ILE A 46 -14.89 -0.45 7.26
CA ILE A 46 -14.20 -0.44 5.97
C ILE A 46 -12.69 -0.55 6.15
N GLY A 47 -12.09 0.20 7.08
CA GLY A 47 -10.66 0.12 7.38
C GLY A 47 -10.21 -1.28 7.83
N ILE A 48 -11.01 -1.92 8.69
CA ILE A 48 -10.78 -3.30 9.13
C ILE A 48 -10.90 -4.26 7.95
N LEU A 49 -11.94 -4.13 7.14
CA LEU A 49 -12.18 -4.98 5.97
C LEU A 49 -11.02 -4.88 4.97
N LEU A 50 -10.56 -3.68 4.65
CA LEU A 50 -9.40 -3.46 3.77
C LEU A 50 -8.13 -4.09 4.35
N THR A 51 -7.90 -3.94 5.66
CA THR A 51 -6.74 -4.54 6.33
C THR A 51 -6.82 -6.07 6.29
N CYS A 52 -7.99 -6.66 6.56
CA CYS A 52 -8.19 -8.11 6.48
C CYS A 52 -7.98 -8.62 5.05
N LEU A 53 -8.49 -7.90 4.06
CA LEU A 53 -8.28 -8.24 2.65
C LEU A 53 -6.79 -8.18 2.27
N ALA A 54 -6.07 -7.15 2.71
CA ALA A 54 -4.64 -7.03 2.49
C ALA A 54 -3.86 -8.18 3.16
N ILE A 55 -4.18 -8.53 4.42
CA ILE A 55 -3.58 -9.68 5.12
C ILE A 55 -3.84 -10.95 4.34
N PHE A 56 -5.07 -11.18 3.89
CA PHE A 56 -5.45 -12.37 3.12
C PHE A 56 -4.63 -12.46 1.82
N LEU A 57 -4.58 -11.39 1.03
CA LEU A 57 -3.84 -11.36 -0.24
C LEU A 57 -2.33 -11.52 -0.03
N PHE A 58 -1.76 -10.82 0.95
CA PHE A 58 -0.33 -10.94 1.26
C PHE A 58 0.02 -12.35 1.75
N THR A 59 -0.85 -12.97 2.56
CA THR A 59 -0.64 -14.34 3.03
C THR A 59 -0.76 -15.35 1.89
N LEU A 60 -1.76 -15.19 1.02
CA LEU A 60 -1.99 -16.06 -0.12
C LEU A 60 -0.80 -16.08 -1.10
N LEU A 61 -0.23 -14.90 -1.37
CA LEU A 61 0.86 -14.73 -2.32
C LEU A 61 2.24 -14.92 -1.68
N SER A 62 2.33 -14.94 -0.35
CA SER A 62 3.59 -15.08 0.39
C SER A 62 3.98 -16.54 0.53
N SER A 63 5.26 -16.82 0.26
CA SER A 63 5.90 -18.08 0.59
C SER A 63 7.21 -17.82 1.32
N LYS A 64 7.86 -18.88 1.81
CA LYS A 64 9.15 -18.78 2.50
C LYS A 64 10.22 -17.97 1.76
N TYR A 65 10.17 -17.94 0.43
CA TYR A 65 11.17 -17.27 -0.41
C TYR A 65 10.67 -15.96 -1.02
N THR A 66 9.35 -15.78 -1.16
CA THR A 66 8.76 -14.68 -1.92
C THR A 66 8.22 -13.54 -1.06
N THR A 67 8.02 -13.73 0.24
CA THR A 67 7.38 -12.74 1.13
C THR A 67 8.03 -11.35 1.04
N LYS A 68 9.36 -11.27 1.14
CA LYS A 68 10.05 -9.97 1.04
C LYS A 68 9.92 -9.33 -0.34
N ALA A 69 10.17 -10.13 -1.39
CA ALA A 69 10.07 -9.65 -2.75
C ALA A 69 8.66 -9.16 -3.06
N LEU A 70 7.64 -9.93 -2.67
CA LEU A 70 6.23 -9.55 -2.81
C LEU A 70 5.94 -8.21 -2.11
N LEU A 71 6.25 -8.11 -0.81
CA LEU A 71 5.96 -6.90 -0.04
C LEU A 71 6.68 -5.67 -0.61
N ILE A 72 7.94 -5.81 -1.03
CA ILE A 72 8.69 -4.72 -1.67
C ILE A 72 8.03 -4.32 -3.00
N THR A 73 7.65 -5.29 -3.83
CA THR A 73 6.98 -5.01 -5.11
C THR A 73 5.64 -4.29 -4.89
N VAL A 74 4.82 -4.78 -3.95
CA VAL A 74 3.54 -4.15 -3.60
C VAL A 74 3.75 -2.73 -3.10
N VAL A 75 4.72 -2.50 -2.22
CA VAL A 75 5.06 -1.17 -1.68
C VAL A 75 5.44 -0.20 -2.81
N PHE A 76 6.26 -0.63 -3.78
CA PHE A 76 6.61 0.21 -4.93
C PHE A 76 5.40 0.55 -5.80
N ILE A 77 4.63 -0.45 -6.21
CA ILE A 77 3.42 -0.24 -7.03
C ILE A 77 2.45 0.70 -6.30
N SER A 78 2.23 0.46 -5.01
CA SER A 78 1.31 1.25 -4.20
C SER A 78 1.77 2.69 -3.98
N ALA A 79 3.08 2.95 -3.87
CA ALA A 79 3.63 4.30 -3.76
C ALA A 79 3.38 5.12 -5.03
N PHE A 80 3.56 4.50 -6.20
CA PHE A 80 3.19 5.14 -7.48
C PHE A 80 1.69 5.40 -7.57
N THR A 81 0.87 4.39 -7.29
CA THR A 81 -0.60 4.52 -7.30
C THR A 81 -1.05 5.63 -6.34
N ALA A 82 -0.55 5.65 -5.10
CA ALA A 82 -0.88 6.67 -4.12
C ALA A 82 -0.50 8.08 -4.62
N TYR A 83 0.70 8.25 -5.19
CA TYR A 83 1.09 9.54 -5.76
C TYR A 83 0.10 10.04 -6.80
N PHE A 84 -0.26 9.20 -7.77
CA PHE A 84 -1.18 9.60 -8.83
C PHE A 84 -2.58 9.88 -8.28
N THR A 85 -3.09 9.03 -7.41
CA THR A 85 -4.41 9.20 -6.80
C THR A 85 -4.50 10.43 -5.89
N ASP A 86 -3.42 10.76 -5.14
CA ASP A 86 -3.38 11.90 -4.23
C ASP A 86 -3.05 13.22 -4.94
N THR A 87 -2.44 13.17 -6.11
CA THR A 87 -2.00 14.36 -6.84
C THR A 87 -3.00 14.77 -7.90
N TYR A 88 -3.57 13.79 -8.57
CA TYR A 88 -4.55 14.02 -9.62
C TYR A 88 -5.90 13.49 -9.14
N PRO A 89 -6.97 14.31 -9.09
CA PRO A 89 -8.30 13.88 -8.67
C PRO A 89 -8.96 13.05 -9.79
N VAL A 90 -8.24 12.04 -10.26
CA VAL A 90 -8.67 11.19 -11.38
C VAL A 90 -8.89 9.78 -10.84
N ILE A 91 -10.06 9.22 -11.16
CA ILE A 91 -10.29 7.78 -11.02
C ILE A 91 -9.43 7.12 -12.11
N ILE A 92 -8.63 6.12 -11.73
CA ILE A 92 -7.87 5.31 -12.69
C ILE A 92 -8.89 4.50 -13.49
N ASP A 93 -9.27 5.04 -14.64
CA ASP A 93 -10.14 4.39 -15.62
C ASP A 93 -9.35 3.99 -16.88
N ASP A 94 -10.03 3.35 -17.84
CA ASP A 94 -9.38 2.91 -19.06
C ASP A 94 -8.96 4.08 -19.97
N GLU A 95 -9.57 5.25 -19.86
CA GLU A 95 -9.13 6.45 -20.58
C GLU A 95 -7.80 6.95 -20.05
N MET A 96 -7.63 6.98 -18.72
CA MET A 96 -6.37 7.36 -18.10
C MET A 96 -5.25 6.38 -18.46
N ILE A 97 -5.52 5.07 -18.44
CA ILE A 97 -4.55 4.04 -18.86
C ILE A 97 -4.16 4.23 -20.33
N ARG A 98 -5.14 4.47 -21.19
CA ARG A 98 -4.90 4.72 -22.62
C ARG A 98 -4.07 5.98 -22.82
N ASN A 99 -4.40 7.08 -22.15
CA ASN A 99 -3.67 8.33 -22.24
C ASN A 99 -2.23 8.15 -21.75
N THR A 100 -2.01 7.44 -20.64
CA THR A 100 -0.66 7.15 -20.12
C THR A 100 0.17 6.33 -21.10
N LEU A 101 -0.43 5.37 -21.81
CA LEU A 101 0.24 4.56 -22.84
C LEU A 101 0.52 5.34 -24.14
N GLN A 102 -0.22 6.40 -24.42
CA GLN A 102 -0.07 7.25 -25.60
C GLN A 102 0.73 8.52 -25.34
N THR A 103 1.08 8.80 -24.08
CA THR A 103 1.80 9.99 -23.65
C THR A 103 3.22 10.01 -24.23
N ASN A 104 3.60 11.13 -24.82
CA ASN A 104 4.95 11.38 -25.35
C ASN A 104 5.97 11.54 -24.20
N LEU A 105 7.25 11.30 -24.51
CA LEU A 105 8.35 11.44 -23.55
C LEU A 105 8.45 12.83 -22.90
N GLU A 106 8.06 13.89 -23.59
CA GLU A 106 8.03 15.26 -23.09
C GLU A 106 6.94 15.45 -22.02
N GLU A 107 5.74 14.96 -22.26
CA GLU A 107 4.63 14.98 -21.28
C GLU A 107 4.93 14.08 -20.08
N SER A 108 5.63 12.96 -20.30
CA SER A 108 6.07 12.07 -19.22
C SER A 108 7.09 12.77 -18.30
N ALA A 109 7.94 13.67 -18.85
CA ALA A 109 8.89 14.43 -18.04
C ALA A 109 8.21 15.42 -17.09
N ASP A 110 7.08 15.99 -17.47
CA ASP A 110 6.29 16.88 -16.61
C ASP A 110 5.64 16.16 -15.42
N LEU A 111 5.46 14.84 -15.51
CA LEU A 111 4.99 14.01 -14.40
C LEU A 111 6.08 13.78 -13.34
N PHE A 112 7.36 13.99 -13.68
CA PHE A 112 8.51 13.88 -12.76
C PHE A 112 8.62 15.13 -11.89
N SER A 113 7.79 15.22 -10.87
CA SER A 113 7.83 16.31 -9.89
C SER A 113 8.68 15.95 -8.67
N ILE A 114 9.18 16.98 -7.96
CA ILE A 114 9.81 16.80 -6.64
C ILE A 114 8.87 16.03 -5.68
N LYS A 115 7.56 16.23 -5.82
CA LYS A 115 6.54 15.53 -5.04
C LYS A 115 6.55 14.02 -5.33
N LEU A 116 6.69 13.59 -6.60
CA LEU A 116 6.82 12.17 -6.95
C LEU A 116 8.06 11.56 -6.30
N ILE A 117 9.20 12.27 -6.36
CA ILE A 117 10.45 11.80 -5.75
C ILE A 117 10.28 11.62 -4.24
N ALA A 118 9.61 12.58 -3.56
CA ALA A 118 9.33 12.48 -2.14
C ALA A 118 8.41 11.29 -1.81
N TYR A 119 7.35 11.04 -2.61
CA TYR A 119 6.48 9.88 -2.45
C TYR A 119 7.23 8.57 -2.61
N ILE A 120 8.03 8.43 -3.66
CA ILE A 120 8.84 7.21 -3.88
C ILE A 120 9.84 7.02 -2.73
N PHE A 121 10.49 8.08 -2.28
CA PHE A 121 11.46 7.97 -1.19
C PHE A 121 10.78 7.54 0.13
N LEU A 122 9.69 8.21 0.53
CA LEU A 122 9.02 7.97 1.80
C LEU A 122 8.16 6.70 1.80
N LEU A 123 7.44 6.43 0.71
CA LEU A 123 6.48 5.32 0.65
C LEU A 123 7.03 4.09 -0.08
N ALA A 124 8.09 4.18 -0.88
CA ALA A 124 8.67 3.01 -1.52
C ALA A 124 10.04 2.65 -0.92
N ILE A 125 11.03 3.54 -0.99
CA ILE A 125 12.42 3.20 -0.62
C ILE A 125 12.53 2.92 0.87
N LEU A 126 12.00 3.80 1.71
CA LEU A 126 12.14 3.70 3.17
C LEU A 126 11.46 2.43 3.72
N PRO A 127 10.18 2.11 3.42
CA PRO A 127 9.57 0.86 3.88
C PRO A 127 10.27 -0.37 3.30
N SER A 128 10.67 -0.33 2.02
CA SER A 128 11.39 -1.45 1.38
C SER A 128 12.72 -1.73 2.06
N TYR A 129 13.45 -0.70 2.46
CA TYR A 129 14.69 -0.85 3.22
C TYR A 129 14.45 -1.56 4.57
N PHE A 130 13.38 -1.17 5.29
CA PHE A 130 13.02 -1.85 6.53
C PHE A 130 12.64 -3.31 6.31
N ILE A 131 11.80 -3.60 5.31
CA ILE A 131 11.40 -4.97 4.95
C ILE A 131 12.63 -5.81 4.59
N TYR A 132 13.57 -5.26 3.82
CA TYR A 132 14.79 -5.94 3.43
C TYR A 132 15.67 -6.28 4.63
N LYS A 133 15.84 -5.34 5.57
CA LYS A 133 16.71 -5.47 6.75
C LYS A 133 16.17 -6.44 7.81
N ILE A 134 14.85 -6.66 7.89
CA ILE A 134 14.22 -7.56 8.85
C ILE A 134 14.65 -9.00 8.56
N LYS A 135 15.15 -9.71 9.59
CA LYS A 135 15.36 -11.16 9.53
C LYS A 135 14.04 -11.88 9.83
N ILE A 136 13.53 -12.61 8.84
CA ILE A 136 12.28 -13.38 8.98
C ILE A 136 12.61 -14.76 9.53
N GLU A 137 11.97 -15.15 10.64
CA GLU A 137 11.91 -16.51 11.12
C GLU A 137 10.68 -17.21 10.56
N TYR A 138 10.89 -18.22 9.78
CA TYR A 138 9.83 -19.06 9.20
C TYR A 138 9.51 -20.20 10.17
N LYS A 139 8.56 -20.00 11.07
CA LYS A 139 8.04 -21.05 11.96
C LYS A 139 6.87 -21.77 11.30
N PRO A 140 6.72 -23.10 11.48
CA PRO A 140 5.52 -23.78 11.02
C PRO A 140 4.31 -23.30 11.81
N PHE A 141 3.18 -23.13 11.12
CA PHE A 141 1.92 -22.57 11.65
C PHE A 141 1.47 -23.15 13.01
N LYS A 142 1.80 -24.43 13.30
CA LYS A 142 1.47 -25.12 14.57
C LYS A 142 2.21 -24.60 15.81
N GLN A 143 3.21 -23.74 15.67
CA GLN A 143 4.02 -23.26 16.79
C GLN A 143 3.77 -21.77 17.13
N GLU A 144 2.86 -21.12 16.44
CA GLU A 144 2.54 -19.69 16.64
C GLU A 144 1.14 -19.43 17.24
N VAL A 145 0.35 -20.48 17.45
CA VAL A 145 -0.97 -20.42 18.12
C VAL A 145 -0.84 -20.81 19.58
#